data_5445e64a3db2eb6aac622fcfe46cf3c3
#
_entry.id   5445e64a3db2eb6aac622fcfe46cf3c3
#
_cell.length_a   1.000
_cell.length_b   1.000
_cell.length_c   1.000
_cell.angle_alpha   90.00
_cell.angle_beta   90.00
_cell.angle_gamma   90.00
#
_symmetry.space_group_name_H-M   'P 1'
#
loop_
_entity.id
_entity.type
_entity.pdbx_description
1 polymer ?
#
loop_
_entity_poly.entity_id
_entity_poly.type
_entity_poly.pdbx_seq_one_letter_code
_entity_poly.pdbx_strand_id
1 'polypeptide(L)'
;QAIQYNIISYMLKPLTMDGLAAELKAIHEKIDARYAGLRRAGSAHADRAALIIPLVLARYENAPENVETRLRQTAVDCGLLRGADDRSTLVVMAAALDGPVDYEAGFTQLVEQSANKYLRHFVFYGCGRAVALLLGNPSDFEEYLHILADEICQLADRALGRSASVGVSREFARFSDLNDAYKQAIEALRAAAEGEGGVSFTVDARKTGSLCERALEIIEQHYMDEDLSLASLSAMLDVSPNHLSACIKKSEGETFINILVRRRMETAQTLLLTTDLQIQEIARRCGYTDQHYFSYCFKKYSGTSPVALRRARAAGEARP
;
A
#
# COMPACT_ATOMS: atom_id res chain seq x y z
N GLN A 1 2.33 0.41 39.54
CA GLN A 1 2.35 -0.30 38.25
C GLN A 1 1.29 0.24 37.27
N ALA A 2 0.07 0.61 37.69
CA ALA A 2 -0.97 1.14 36.80
C ALA A 2 -0.64 2.49 36.13
N ILE A 3 0.22 3.28 36.74
CA ILE A 3 0.63 4.62 36.24
C ILE A 3 1.53 4.54 35.00
N GLN A 4 2.26 3.43 34.81
CA GLN A 4 3.15 3.21 33.66
C GLN A 4 2.45 2.92 32.33
N TYR A 5 1.14 2.60 32.35
CA TYR A 5 0.42 2.11 31.15
C TYR A 5 -0.69 3.04 30.63
N ASN A 6 -0.74 4.30 31.05
CA ASN A 6 -1.80 5.26 30.63
C ASN A 6 -3.23 4.69 30.84
N ILE A 7 -3.45 3.95 31.91
CA ILE A 7 -4.74 3.36 32.25
C ILE A 7 -5.70 4.46 32.68
N ILE A 8 -6.82 4.63 31.98
CA ILE A 8 -7.85 5.63 32.25
C ILE A 8 -8.57 5.36 33.57
N SER A 9 -8.75 4.08 33.90
CA SER A 9 -9.37 3.63 35.13
C SER A 9 -9.06 2.15 35.45
N TYR A 10 -9.24 1.73 36.70
CA TYR A 10 -9.12 0.34 37.14
C TYR A 10 -10.18 0.02 38.18
N MET A 11 -10.62 -1.24 38.18
CA MET A 11 -11.61 -1.72 39.13
C MET A 11 -11.04 -2.85 39.98
N LEU A 12 -11.36 -2.83 41.28
CA LEU A 12 -11.01 -3.89 42.20
C LEU A 12 -12.15 -4.90 42.31
N LYS A 13 -11.81 -6.19 42.47
CA LYS A 13 -12.79 -7.24 42.75
C LYS A 13 -13.26 -7.14 44.21
N PRO A 14 -14.53 -7.46 44.50
CA PRO A 14 -15.56 -8.02 43.64
C PRO A 14 -16.23 -6.97 42.74
N LEU A 15 -16.47 -7.32 41.46
CA LEU A 15 -17.17 -6.47 40.50
C LEU A 15 -18.68 -6.60 40.71
N THR A 16 -19.34 -5.48 40.99
CA THR A 16 -20.79 -5.38 41.03
C THR A 16 -21.29 -4.68 39.75
N MET A 17 -22.52 -5.01 39.35
CA MET A 17 -23.10 -4.34 38.14
C MET A 17 -23.23 -2.82 38.33
N ASP A 18 -23.57 -2.35 39.52
CA ASP A 18 -23.67 -0.93 39.84
C ASP A 18 -22.29 -0.26 39.82
N GLY A 19 -21.26 -0.92 40.34
CA GLY A 19 -19.88 -0.44 40.31
C GLY A 19 -19.34 -0.39 38.89
N LEU A 20 -19.64 -1.38 38.06
CA LEU A 20 -19.27 -1.38 36.64
C LEU A 20 -19.97 -0.25 35.88
N ALA A 21 -21.27 -0.06 36.09
CA ALA A 21 -22.03 1.00 35.44
C ALA A 21 -21.54 2.39 35.85
N ALA A 22 -21.24 2.60 37.13
CA ALA A 22 -20.69 3.86 37.63
C ALA A 22 -19.32 4.17 37.02
N GLU A 23 -18.44 3.18 36.92
CA GLU A 23 -17.10 3.36 36.36
C GLU A 23 -17.14 3.58 34.84
N LEU A 24 -17.98 2.87 34.12
CA LEU A 24 -18.22 3.12 32.69
C LEU A 24 -18.75 4.53 32.44
N LYS A 25 -19.66 5.01 33.29
CA LYS A 25 -20.16 6.38 33.22
C LYS A 25 -19.05 7.40 33.50
N ALA A 26 -18.22 7.18 34.51
CA ALA A 26 -17.08 8.06 34.82
C ALA A 26 -16.03 8.08 33.70
N ILE A 27 -15.77 6.94 33.05
CA ILE A 27 -14.91 6.85 31.85
C ILE A 27 -15.53 7.63 30.71
N HIS A 28 -16.81 7.48 30.47
CA HIS A 28 -17.54 8.22 29.43
C HIS A 28 -17.47 9.73 29.66
N GLU A 29 -17.72 10.18 30.87
CA GLU A 29 -17.59 11.59 31.24
C GLU A 29 -16.16 12.14 31.08
N LYS A 30 -15.13 11.37 31.40
CA LYS A 30 -13.73 11.76 31.17
C LYS A 30 -13.42 11.85 29.69
N ILE A 31 -13.92 10.92 28.89
CA ILE A 31 -13.80 10.94 27.44
C ILE A 31 -14.50 12.17 26.89
N ASP A 32 -15.76 12.42 27.27
CA ASP A 32 -16.53 13.58 26.82
C ASP A 32 -15.90 14.90 27.24
N ALA A 33 -15.37 15.02 28.46
CA ALA A 33 -14.66 16.21 28.91
C ALA A 33 -13.39 16.47 28.07
N ARG A 34 -12.66 15.43 27.71
CA ARG A 34 -11.49 15.54 26.83
C ARG A 34 -11.88 16.01 25.42
N TYR A 35 -12.97 15.48 24.87
CA TYR A 35 -13.51 15.92 23.57
C TYR A 35 -14.14 17.32 23.64
N ALA A 36 -14.79 17.68 24.73
CA ALA A 36 -15.31 19.04 24.93
C ALA A 36 -14.19 20.08 25.01
N GLY A 37 -13.04 19.71 25.59
CA GLY A 37 -11.83 20.53 25.57
C GLY A 37 -11.30 20.77 24.16
N LEU A 38 -11.27 19.73 23.34
CA LEU A 38 -10.88 19.80 21.92
C LEU A 38 -11.87 20.63 21.09
N ARG A 39 -13.19 20.49 21.34
CA ARG A 39 -14.23 21.30 20.69
C ARG A 39 -14.13 22.79 21.04
N ARG A 40 -13.78 23.14 22.27
CA ARG A 40 -13.61 24.56 22.68
C ARG A 40 -12.43 25.22 21.98
N ALA A 41 -11.47 24.45 21.50
CA ALA A 41 -10.36 24.98 20.72
C ALA A 41 -10.76 25.45 19.30
N GLY A 42 -12.04 25.26 18.87
CA GLY A 42 -12.62 25.82 17.64
C GLY A 42 -11.92 25.46 16.35
N SER A 43 -11.17 24.33 16.35
CA SER A 43 -10.39 23.93 15.19
C SER A 43 -11.10 22.84 14.39
N ALA A 44 -11.03 22.91 13.07
CA ALA A 44 -11.50 21.87 12.16
C ALA A 44 -10.92 20.48 12.50
N HIS A 45 -9.77 20.43 13.17
CA HIS A 45 -9.15 19.20 13.67
C HIS A 45 -9.98 18.54 14.78
N ALA A 46 -10.55 19.34 15.71
CA ALA A 46 -11.39 18.82 16.80
C ALA A 46 -12.70 18.20 16.27
N ASP A 47 -13.30 18.83 15.26
CA ASP A 47 -14.53 18.34 14.65
C ASP A 47 -14.28 17.03 13.87
N ARG A 48 -13.16 16.93 13.15
CA ARG A 48 -12.70 15.71 12.50
C ARG A 48 -12.41 14.61 13.52
N ALA A 49 -11.74 14.92 14.62
CA ALA A 49 -11.48 13.98 15.71
C ALA A 49 -12.78 13.43 16.31
N ALA A 50 -13.78 14.30 16.53
CA ALA A 50 -15.08 13.91 17.05
C ALA A 50 -15.88 12.98 16.12
N LEU A 51 -15.64 13.05 14.81
CA LEU A 51 -16.20 12.13 13.83
C LEU A 51 -15.39 10.81 13.77
N ILE A 52 -14.09 10.89 13.57
CA ILE A 52 -13.26 9.75 13.16
C ILE A 52 -12.93 8.82 14.34
N ILE A 53 -12.57 9.36 15.51
CA ILE A 53 -12.12 8.52 16.62
C ILE A 53 -13.22 7.56 17.10
N PRO A 54 -14.50 7.95 17.27
CA PRO A 54 -15.56 6.98 17.57
C PRO A 54 -15.75 5.91 16.52
N LEU A 55 -15.60 6.25 15.23
CA LEU A 55 -15.70 5.29 14.13
C LEU A 55 -14.55 4.28 14.11
N VAL A 56 -13.36 4.69 14.50
CA VAL A 56 -12.21 3.78 14.67
C VAL A 56 -12.43 2.80 15.82
N LEU A 57 -13.06 3.25 16.90
CA LEU A 57 -13.25 2.46 18.12
C LEU A 57 -14.50 1.56 18.09
N ALA A 58 -15.54 1.97 17.37
CA ALA A 58 -16.81 1.27 17.30
C ALA A 58 -17.00 0.54 15.97
N ARG A 59 -17.50 -0.71 16.04
CA ARG A 59 -17.86 -1.48 14.86
C ARG A 59 -19.31 -1.17 14.48
N TYR A 60 -19.52 -0.78 13.25
CA TYR A 60 -20.84 -0.61 12.67
C TYR A 60 -21.17 -1.83 11.78
N GLU A 61 -21.65 -2.92 12.37
CA GLU A 61 -22.10 -4.08 11.58
C GLU A 61 -23.38 -3.71 10.82
N ASN A 62 -23.32 -3.86 9.50
CA ASN A 62 -24.47 -3.61 8.60
C ASN A 62 -25.12 -2.24 8.80
N ALA A 63 -24.30 -1.17 8.89
CA ALA A 63 -24.82 0.18 9.06
C ALA A 63 -25.89 0.49 7.97
N PRO A 64 -27.10 0.87 8.35
CA PRO A 64 -28.12 1.27 7.40
C PRO A 64 -27.61 2.44 6.53
N GLU A 65 -28.12 2.55 5.29
CA GLU A 65 -27.68 3.58 4.34
C GLU A 65 -27.87 5.01 4.86
N ASN A 66 -28.89 5.23 5.70
CA ASN A 66 -29.11 6.50 6.36
C ASN A 66 -27.99 6.88 7.34
N VAL A 67 -27.33 5.91 7.97
CA VAL A 67 -26.19 6.16 8.86
C VAL A 67 -24.99 6.63 8.04
N GLU A 68 -24.66 5.93 6.95
CA GLU A 68 -23.57 6.31 6.07
C GLU A 68 -23.77 7.71 5.48
N THR A 69 -24.99 8.03 5.03
CA THR A 69 -25.35 9.35 4.51
C THR A 69 -25.11 10.45 5.57
N ARG A 70 -25.48 10.20 6.82
CA ARG A 70 -25.21 11.14 7.93
C ARG A 70 -23.74 11.29 8.24
N LEU A 71 -22.97 10.20 8.24
CA LEU A 71 -21.52 10.22 8.46
C LEU A 71 -20.83 11.02 7.36
N ARG A 72 -21.21 10.82 6.09
CA ARG A 72 -20.69 11.58 4.97
C ARG A 72 -21.03 13.08 5.07
N GLN A 73 -22.25 13.41 5.45
CA GLN A 73 -22.62 14.82 5.67
C GLN A 73 -21.77 15.46 6.78
N THR A 74 -21.59 14.76 7.90
CA THR A 74 -20.72 15.26 8.98
C THR A 74 -19.26 15.40 8.49
N ALA A 75 -18.78 14.51 7.63
CA ALA A 75 -17.45 14.62 7.03
C ALA A 75 -17.31 15.83 6.10
N VAL A 76 -18.38 16.21 5.40
CA VAL A 76 -18.44 17.46 4.62
C VAL A 76 -18.42 18.67 5.57
N ASP A 77 -19.24 18.65 6.61
CA ASP A 77 -19.38 19.77 7.56
C ASP A 77 -18.06 20.07 8.29
N CYS A 78 -17.26 19.05 8.61
CA CYS A 78 -15.93 19.23 9.22
C CYS A 78 -14.79 19.41 8.18
N GLY A 79 -15.12 19.54 6.89
CA GLY A 79 -14.16 19.80 5.81
C GLY A 79 -13.21 18.64 5.50
N LEU A 80 -13.61 17.39 5.81
CA LEU A 80 -12.88 16.19 5.42
C LEU A 80 -13.22 15.78 3.99
N LEU A 81 -14.49 15.89 3.59
CA LEU A 81 -14.96 15.76 2.23
C LEU A 81 -15.22 17.13 1.59
N ARG A 82 -15.10 17.23 0.27
CA ARG A 82 -15.34 18.47 -0.49
C ARG A 82 -16.83 18.77 -0.71
N GLY A 83 -17.67 17.74 -0.67
CA GLY A 83 -19.11 17.83 -0.88
C GLY A 83 -19.75 16.45 -0.80
N ALA A 84 -21.09 16.40 -0.92
CA ALA A 84 -21.86 15.15 -0.86
C ALA A 84 -21.49 14.15 -1.96
N ASP A 85 -21.10 14.67 -3.14
CA ASP A 85 -20.71 13.87 -4.32
C ASP A 85 -19.23 13.49 -4.33
N ASP A 86 -18.50 13.79 -3.26
CA ASP A 86 -17.08 13.42 -3.16
C ASP A 86 -16.92 11.91 -3.11
N ARG A 87 -16.34 11.32 -4.18
CA ARG A 87 -16.10 9.89 -4.34
C ARG A 87 -14.66 9.49 -4.01
N SER A 88 -14.01 10.24 -3.12
CA SER A 88 -12.68 9.88 -2.67
C SER A 88 -12.65 8.50 -2.05
N THR A 89 -11.63 7.75 -2.40
CA THR A 89 -11.25 6.52 -1.73
C THR A 89 -10.59 6.86 -0.40
N LEU A 90 -10.82 6.03 0.61
CA LEU A 90 -10.28 6.17 1.96
C LEU A 90 -9.31 5.04 2.25
N VAL A 91 -8.25 5.35 3.00
CA VAL A 91 -7.29 4.38 3.53
C VAL A 91 -6.91 4.78 4.96
N VAL A 92 -6.74 3.80 5.83
CA VAL A 92 -6.12 4.00 7.15
C VAL A 92 -4.66 3.59 7.08
N MET A 93 -3.78 4.50 7.51
CA MET A 93 -2.36 4.24 7.71
C MET A 93 -2.06 4.34 9.21
N ALA A 94 -1.39 3.35 9.77
CA ALA A 94 -0.91 3.35 11.14
C ALA A 94 0.62 3.30 11.13
N ALA A 95 1.26 4.20 11.87
CA ALA A 95 2.71 4.27 11.97
C ALA A 95 3.15 4.26 13.44
N ALA A 96 4.22 3.55 13.73
CA ALA A 96 4.82 3.45 15.06
C ALA A 96 6.33 3.52 14.98
N LEU A 97 6.94 4.11 16.01
CA LEU A 97 8.39 4.07 16.23
C LEU A 97 8.77 2.81 16.96
N ASP A 98 9.90 2.22 16.63
CA ASP A 98 10.44 1.07 17.33
C ASP A 98 10.95 1.48 18.71
N GLY A 99 10.74 0.60 19.73
CA GLY A 99 11.16 0.83 21.10
C GLY A 99 10.05 1.24 22.06
N PRO A 100 10.35 1.86 23.21
CA PRO A 100 9.38 2.21 24.23
C PRO A 100 8.27 3.12 23.69
N VAL A 101 7.03 2.83 24.09
CA VAL A 101 5.85 3.59 23.66
C VAL A 101 5.75 4.87 24.49
N ASP A 102 6.56 5.86 24.15
CA ASP A 102 6.40 7.21 24.69
C ASP A 102 5.63 8.07 23.69
N TYR A 103 4.80 8.99 24.22
CA TYR A 103 4.10 9.95 23.38
C TYR A 103 5.13 10.88 22.73
N GLU A 104 5.37 10.71 21.44
CA GLU A 104 6.19 11.63 20.67
C GLU A 104 5.31 12.52 19.81
N ALA A 105 5.02 13.72 20.33
CA ALA A 105 4.32 14.75 19.57
C ALA A 105 5.02 15.05 18.24
N GLY A 106 6.35 14.98 18.23
CA GLY A 106 7.18 15.16 17.03
C GLY A 106 6.90 14.12 15.93
N PHE A 107 6.66 12.85 16.28
CA PHE A 107 6.37 11.81 15.29
C PHE A 107 4.98 12.00 14.66
N THR A 108 3.95 12.30 15.47
CA THR A 108 2.62 12.58 14.93
C THR A 108 2.64 13.79 13.99
N GLN A 109 3.36 14.84 14.37
CA GLN A 109 3.52 16.03 13.53
C GLN A 109 4.29 15.71 12.24
N LEU A 110 5.30 14.84 12.29
CA LEU A 110 6.03 14.36 11.13
C LEU A 110 5.09 13.65 10.14
N VAL A 111 4.26 12.71 10.64
CA VAL A 111 3.27 12.00 9.82
C VAL A 111 2.26 12.98 9.19
N GLU A 112 1.77 13.95 9.97
CA GLU A 112 0.84 14.97 9.49
C GLU A 112 1.46 15.87 8.41
N GLN A 113 2.70 16.33 8.62
CA GLN A 113 3.42 17.15 7.64
C GLN A 113 3.71 16.39 6.34
N SER A 114 4.07 15.11 6.42
CA SER A 114 4.29 14.27 5.26
C SER A 114 2.98 14.03 4.50
N ALA A 115 1.90 13.66 5.19
CA ALA A 115 0.59 13.45 4.57
C ALA A 115 0.06 14.71 3.87
N ASN A 116 0.30 15.90 4.45
CA ASN A 116 -0.16 17.17 3.90
C ASN A 116 0.44 17.52 2.54
N LYS A 117 1.55 16.92 2.15
CA LYS A 117 2.18 17.15 0.85
C LYS A 117 1.42 16.48 -0.31
N TYR A 118 0.76 15.37 -0.04
CA TYR A 118 0.25 14.46 -1.08
C TYR A 118 -1.26 14.27 -1.04
N LEU A 119 -1.84 14.15 0.17
CA LEU A 119 -3.21 13.68 0.34
C LEU A 119 -4.01 14.54 1.32
N ARG A 120 -5.33 14.58 1.13
CA ARG A 120 -6.23 15.02 2.19
C ARG A 120 -6.16 14.01 3.32
N HIS A 121 -6.11 14.48 4.54
CA HIS A 121 -5.86 13.60 5.68
C HIS A 121 -6.48 14.13 6.97
N PHE A 122 -6.56 13.20 7.91
CA PHE A 122 -6.75 13.50 9.33
C PHE A 122 -5.82 12.57 10.12
N VAL A 123 -4.90 13.15 10.91
CA VAL A 123 -3.94 12.39 11.72
C VAL A 123 -4.26 12.57 13.21
N PHE A 124 -4.21 11.48 13.95
CA PHE A 124 -4.32 11.51 15.42
C PHE A 124 -3.36 10.50 16.04
N TYR A 125 -3.06 10.70 17.32
CA TYR A 125 -2.27 9.75 18.09
C TYR A 125 -3.17 8.92 19.00
N GLY A 126 -2.99 7.61 18.96
CA GLY A 126 -3.77 6.67 19.78
C GLY A 126 -3.04 5.35 20.00
N CYS A 127 -3.07 4.85 21.22
CA CYS A 127 -2.47 3.55 21.57
C CYS A 127 -0.98 3.40 21.17
N GLY A 128 -0.19 4.46 21.36
CA GLY A 128 1.24 4.44 21.04
C GLY A 128 1.59 4.57 19.55
N ARG A 129 0.66 5.05 18.72
CA ARG A 129 0.81 5.11 17.26
C ARG A 129 0.25 6.40 16.70
N ALA A 130 0.84 6.87 15.61
CA ALA A 130 0.20 7.86 14.75
C ALA A 130 -0.73 7.13 13.77
N VAL A 131 -1.98 7.57 13.70
CA VAL A 131 -3.00 7.00 12.81
C VAL A 131 -3.47 8.09 11.87
N ALA A 132 -3.38 7.84 10.59
CA ALA A 132 -3.81 8.75 9.53
C ALA A 132 -4.98 8.13 8.75
N LEU A 133 -6.10 8.85 8.67
CA LEU A 133 -7.11 8.63 7.66
C LEU A 133 -6.72 9.45 6.44
N LEU A 134 -6.52 8.80 5.31
CA LEU A 134 -6.07 9.38 4.06
C LEU A 134 -7.21 9.32 3.04
N LEU A 135 -7.35 10.38 2.24
CA LEU A 135 -8.38 10.51 1.22
C LEU A 135 -7.74 10.93 -0.11
N GLY A 136 -8.02 10.19 -1.16
CA GLY A 136 -7.47 10.44 -2.49
C GLY A 136 -8.37 9.96 -3.62
N ASN A 137 -7.97 10.23 -4.85
CA ASN A 137 -8.61 9.68 -6.02
C ASN A 137 -8.03 8.27 -6.29
N PRO A 138 -8.85 7.31 -6.74
CA PRO A 138 -8.38 5.94 -6.98
C PRO A 138 -7.19 5.84 -7.95
N SER A 139 -7.10 6.75 -8.93
CA SER A 139 -6.07 6.72 -9.98
C SER A 139 -4.64 6.92 -9.48
N ASP A 140 -4.46 7.73 -8.44
CA ASP A 140 -3.12 8.17 -8.00
C ASP A 140 -2.84 7.77 -6.55
N PHE A 141 -3.81 7.15 -5.90
CA PHE A 141 -3.81 6.96 -4.46
C PHE A 141 -2.73 5.97 -4.01
N GLU A 142 -2.60 4.84 -4.71
CA GLU A 142 -1.63 3.79 -4.39
C GLU A 142 -0.18 4.32 -4.47
N GLU A 143 0.13 5.13 -5.49
CA GLU A 143 1.46 5.74 -5.64
C GLU A 143 1.80 6.64 -4.44
N TYR A 144 0.87 7.53 -4.07
CA TYR A 144 1.09 8.44 -2.95
C TYR A 144 1.16 7.72 -1.60
N LEU A 145 0.45 6.60 -1.42
CA LEU A 145 0.55 5.80 -0.20
C LEU A 145 1.94 5.20 -0.02
N HIS A 146 2.54 4.67 -1.10
CA HIS A 146 3.90 4.13 -1.06
C HIS A 146 4.93 5.22 -0.77
N ILE A 147 4.84 6.36 -1.49
CA ILE A 147 5.74 7.51 -1.27
C ILE A 147 5.63 8.01 0.17
N LEU A 148 4.42 8.17 0.69
CA LEU A 148 4.17 8.65 2.03
C LEU A 148 4.71 7.70 3.10
N ALA A 149 4.46 6.40 2.94
CA ALA A 149 4.93 5.40 3.89
C ALA A 149 6.46 5.31 3.95
N ASP A 150 7.12 5.30 2.80
CA ASP A 150 8.58 5.33 2.70
C ASP A 150 9.17 6.63 3.29
N GLU A 151 8.54 7.78 3.01
CA GLU A 151 8.97 9.08 3.55
C GLU A 151 8.87 9.11 5.08
N ILE A 152 7.79 8.58 5.67
CA ILE A 152 7.63 8.51 7.12
C ILE A 152 8.77 7.70 7.75
N CYS A 153 9.10 6.53 7.20
CA CYS A 153 10.19 5.70 7.70
C CYS A 153 11.54 6.43 7.61
N GLN A 154 11.84 7.05 6.47
CA GLN A 154 13.09 7.77 6.25
C GLN A 154 13.23 9.01 7.15
N LEU A 155 12.14 9.75 7.34
CA LEU A 155 12.16 10.95 8.19
C LEU A 155 12.22 10.60 9.67
N ALA A 156 11.60 9.51 10.11
CA ALA A 156 11.72 9.02 11.48
C ALA A 156 13.18 8.68 11.82
N ASP A 157 13.86 7.98 10.93
CA ASP A 157 15.28 7.66 11.10
C ASP A 157 16.15 8.93 11.13
N ARG A 158 15.98 9.83 10.16
CA ARG A 158 16.79 11.05 10.04
C ARG A 158 16.54 12.09 11.11
N ALA A 159 15.26 12.32 11.47
CA ALA A 159 14.88 13.42 12.37
C ALA A 159 14.79 13.00 13.83
N LEU A 160 14.43 11.74 14.10
CA LEU A 160 14.22 11.22 15.45
C LEU A 160 15.27 10.17 15.84
N GLY A 161 16.13 9.72 14.91
CA GLY A 161 17.13 8.68 15.12
C GLY A 161 16.52 7.33 15.50
N ARG A 162 15.29 7.05 15.06
CA ARG A 162 14.53 5.84 15.39
C ARG A 162 13.91 5.25 14.15
N SER A 163 13.98 3.92 14.02
CA SER A 163 13.24 3.22 12.97
C SER A 163 11.74 3.34 13.20
N ALA A 164 10.98 3.39 12.12
CA ALA A 164 9.53 3.38 12.14
C ALA A 164 9.00 2.24 11.29
N SER A 165 7.87 1.68 11.72
CA SER A 165 7.10 0.73 10.95
C SER A 165 5.77 1.36 10.55
N VAL A 166 5.30 1.06 9.33
CA VAL A 166 4.06 1.58 8.77
C VAL A 166 3.20 0.44 8.25
N GLY A 167 1.94 0.43 8.68
CA GLY A 167 0.92 -0.49 8.19
C GLY A 167 -0.20 0.24 7.49
N VAL A 168 -0.63 -0.25 6.33
CA VAL A 168 -1.63 0.39 5.48
C VAL A 168 -2.79 -0.56 5.25
N SER A 169 -4.03 -0.07 5.47
CA SER A 169 -5.26 -0.83 5.20
C SER A 169 -5.51 -0.97 3.70
N ARG A 170 -6.49 -1.80 3.35
CA ARG A 170 -7.11 -1.74 2.01
C ARG A 170 -7.85 -0.43 1.83
N GLU A 171 -8.09 -0.11 0.57
CA GLU A 171 -8.98 0.95 0.18
C GLU A 171 -10.43 0.64 0.56
N PHE A 172 -11.15 1.66 1.01
CA PHE A 172 -12.58 1.56 1.31
C PHE A 172 -13.30 2.85 0.92
N ALA A 173 -14.63 2.80 0.85
CA ALA A 173 -15.44 3.93 0.40
C ALA A 173 -16.43 4.44 1.44
N ARG A 174 -16.75 3.64 2.47
CA ARG A 174 -17.78 3.94 3.46
C ARG A 174 -17.14 4.24 4.81
N PHE A 175 -17.57 5.32 5.46
CA PHE A 175 -17.11 5.65 6.81
C PHE A 175 -17.46 4.58 7.85
N SER A 176 -18.53 3.83 7.63
CA SER A 176 -18.91 2.69 8.47
C SER A 176 -17.86 1.57 8.49
N ASP A 177 -17.00 1.47 7.48
CA ASP A 177 -15.98 0.44 7.35
C ASP A 177 -14.65 0.84 8.03
N LEU A 178 -14.59 2.03 8.63
CA LEU A 178 -13.37 2.62 9.20
C LEU A 178 -12.74 1.76 10.31
N ASN A 179 -13.57 1.12 11.15
CA ASN A 179 -13.08 0.23 12.21
C ASN A 179 -12.36 -0.99 11.65
N ASP A 180 -12.91 -1.61 10.59
CA ASP A 180 -12.29 -2.76 9.96
C ASP A 180 -11.02 -2.37 9.20
N ALA A 181 -11.00 -1.21 8.52
CA ALA A 181 -9.81 -0.66 7.91
C ALA A 181 -8.71 -0.34 8.95
N TYR A 182 -9.08 0.22 10.10
CA TYR A 182 -8.14 0.43 11.19
C TYR A 182 -7.51 -0.88 11.69
N LYS A 183 -8.31 -1.94 11.89
CA LYS A 183 -7.78 -3.26 12.29
C LYS A 183 -6.81 -3.80 11.25
N GLN A 184 -7.13 -3.69 9.97
CA GLN A 184 -6.25 -4.10 8.88
C GLN A 184 -4.92 -3.34 8.91
N ALA A 185 -4.95 -2.01 9.09
CA ALA A 185 -3.74 -1.21 9.21
C ALA A 185 -2.88 -1.62 10.43
N ILE A 186 -3.50 -1.98 11.54
CA ILE A 186 -2.80 -2.47 12.73
C ILE A 186 -2.17 -3.86 12.51
N GLU A 187 -2.85 -4.75 11.82
CA GLU A 187 -2.31 -6.08 11.46
C GLU A 187 -1.12 -5.92 10.50
N ALA A 188 -1.24 -5.07 9.48
CA ALA A 188 -0.14 -4.76 8.58
C ALA A 188 1.04 -4.10 9.32
N LEU A 189 0.77 -3.19 10.26
CA LEU A 189 1.81 -2.58 11.09
C LEU A 189 2.58 -3.62 11.93
N ARG A 190 1.89 -4.60 12.50
CA ARG A 190 2.53 -5.71 13.24
C ARG A 190 3.43 -6.53 12.32
N ALA A 191 2.93 -6.89 11.14
CA ALA A 191 3.73 -7.61 10.15
C ALA A 191 4.97 -6.84 9.72
N ALA A 192 4.86 -5.50 9.55
CA ALA A 192 6.01 -4.64 9.27
C ALA A 192 7.04 -4.63 10.40
N ALA A 193 6.59 -4.60 11.66
CA ALA A 193 7.45 -4.56 12.84
C ALA A 193 8.10 -5.93 13.17
N GLU A 194 7.47 -7.05 12.79
CA GLU A 194 8.02 -8.41 12.95
C GLU A 194 9.06 -8.75 11.88
N GLY A 195 9.08 -8.01 10.76
CA GLY A 195 10.11 -8.09 9.74
C GLY A 195 11.36 -7.29 10.11
N GLU A 196 12.15 -6.89 9.11
CA GLU A 196 13.30 -6.00 9.32
C GLU A 196 12.91 -4.53 9.53
N GLY A 197 11.64 -4.24 9.82
CA GLY A 197 11.05 -2.91 9.87
C GLY A 197 10.61 -2.41 8.49
N GLY A 198 9.91 -1.27 8.44
CA GLY A 198 9.52 -0.64 7.19
C GLY A 198 8.01 -0.62 6.95
N VAL A 199 7.56 -0.92 5.75
CA VAL A 199 6.18 -0.72 5.30
C VAL A 199 5.52 -2.05 4.97
N SER A 200 4.29 -2.26 5.46
CA SER A 200 3.44 -3.39 5.08
C SER A 200 2.05 -2.90 4.68
N PHE A 201 1.54 -3.43 3.58
CA PHE A 201 0.19 -3.17 3.09
C PHE A 201 -0.70 -4.37 3.35
N THR A 202 -1.96 -4.12 3.73
CA THR A 202 -2.94 -5.19 3.81
C THR A 202 -3.28 -5.66 2.40
N VAL A 203 -2.88 -6.87 2.07
CA VAL A 203 -3.08 -7.46 0.75
C VAL A 203 -4.55 -7.88 0.59
N ASP A 204 -5.15 -7.54 -0.54
CA ASP A 204 -6.45 -8.09 -0.92
C ASP A 204 -6.27 -9.58 -1.25
N ALA A 205 -7.02 -10.47 -0.62
CA ALA A 205 -6.98 -11.90 -0.94
C ALA A 205 -7.37 -12.21 -2.41
N ARG A 206 -7.87 -11.20 -3.13
CA ARG A 206 -8.13 -11.23 -4.57
C ARG A 206 -6.99 -10.64 -5.41
N LYS A 207 -6.01 -9.97 -4.79
CA LYS A 207 -4.78 -9.44 -5.39
C LYS A 207 -3.59 -10.08 -4.66
N THR A 208 -3.51 -11.42 -4.70
CA THR A 208 -2.36 -12.17 -4.17
C THR A 208 -1.14 -11.89 -5.03
N GLY A 209 -0.20 -11.15 -4.47
CA GLY A 209 1.08 -10.79 -5.09
C GLY A 209 1.42 -9.32 -4.85
N SER A 210 2.68 -9.03 -4.58
CA SER A 210 3.20 -7.66 -4.57
C SER A 210 2.99 -7.03 -5.95
N LEU A 211 3.00 -5.70 -6.07
CA LEU A 211 2.93 -5.03 -7.38
C LEU A 211 3.94 -5.62 -8.36
N CYS A 212 5.14 -5.93 -7.86
CA CYS A 212 6.19 -6.54 -8.66
C CYS A 212 5.84 -7.97 -9.10
N GLU A 213 5.33 -8.81 -8.19
CA GLU A 213 4.88 -10.18 -8.53
C GLU A 213 3.77 -10.17 -9.57
N ARG A 214 2.77 -9.30 -9.42
CA ARG A 214 1.71 -9.11 -10.42
C ARG A 214 2.26 -8.63 -11.77
N ALA A 215 3.24 -7.71 -11.74
CA ALA A 215 3.91 -7.26 -12.95
C ALA A 215 4.67 -8.42 -13.65
N LEU A 216 5.39 -9.23 -12.87
CA LEU A 216 6.10 -10.38 -13.39
C LEU A 216 5.16 -11.46 -13.94
N GLU A 217 4.02 -11.70 -13.29
CA GLU A 217 2.98 -12.61 -13.81
C GLU A 217 2.42 -12.12 -15.15
N ILE A 218 2.11 -10.83 -15.29
CA ILE A 218 1.64 -10.27 -16.56
C ILE A 218 2.73 -10.35 -17.63
N ILE A 219 3.98 -10.04 -17.29
CA ILE A 219 5.10 -10.20 -18.21
C ILE A 219 5.20 -11.65 -18.68
N GLU A 220 5.08 -12.63 -17.77
CA GLU A 220 5.14 -14.06 -18.11
C GLU A 220 3.99 -14.52 -19.01
N GLN A 221 2.81 -13.96 -18.85
CA GLN A 221 1.62 -14.27 -19.66
C GLN A 221 1.65 -13.57 -21.04
N HIS A 222 2.24 -12.37 -21.11
CA HIS A 222 2.13 -11.46 -22.25
C HIS A 222 3.45 -11.11 -22.93
N TYR A 223 4.59 -11.71 -22.56
CA TYR A 223 5.90 -11.34 -23.13
C TYR A 223 5.96 -11.55 -24.65
N MET A 224 5.08 -12.38 -25.21
CA MET A 224 4.99 -12.62 -26.66
C MET A 224 4.23 -11.51 -27.42
N ASP A 225 3.49 -10.65 -26.70
CA ASP A 225 2.72 -9.57 -27.31
C ASP A 225 3.67 -8.46 -27.76
N GLU A 226 3.55 -8.05 -29.02
CA GLU A 226 4.41 -7.01 -29.62
C GLU A 226 4.32 -5.67 -28.89
N ASP A 227 3.09 -5.33 -28.43
CA ASP A 227 2.75 -4.06 -27.79
C ASP A 227 3.02 -4.04 -26.29
N LEU A 228 3.55 -5.12 -25.69
CA LEU A 228 3.88 -5.12 -24.28
C LEU A 228 5.03 -4.15 -23.99
N SER A 229 4.70 -3.08 -23.31
CA SER A 229 5.60 -1.99 -22.90
C SER A 229 5.42 -1.68 -21.42
N LEU A 230 6.34 -0.91 -20.84
CA LEU A 230 6.18 -0.43 -19.46
C LEU A 230 4.90 0.40 -19.31
N ALA A 231 4.53 1.17 -20.34
CA ALA A 231 3.31 1.98 -20.33
C ALA A 231 2.03 1.11 -20.36
N SER A 232 1.97 0.08 -21.24
CA SER A 232 0.82 -0.83 -21.28
C SER A 232 0.71 -1.67 -20.00
N LEU A 233 1.85 -2.15 -19.46
CA LEU A 233 1.89 -2.89 -18.20
C LEU A 233 1.44 -2.02 -17.01
N SER A 234 1.87 -0.76 -16.96
CA SER A 234 1.45 0.16 -15.91
C SER A 234 -0.03 0.50 -15.96
N ALA A 235 -0.59 0.62 -17.19
CA ALA A 235 -2.03 0.79 -17.38
C ALA A 235 -2.84 -0.44 -16.93
N MET A 236 -2.35 -1.67 -17.19
CA MET A 236 -2.98 -2.91 -16.72
C MET A 236 -2.99 -3.02 -15.19
N LEU A 237 -1.97 -2.48 -14.54
CA LEU A 237 -1.80 -2.52 -13.09
C LEU A 237 -2.36 -1.29 -12.37
N ASP A 238 -2.83 -0.29 -13.13
CA ASP A 238 -3.37 0.98 -12.63
C ASP A 238 -2.37 1.76 -11.75
N VAL A 239 -1.11 1.85 -12.24
CA VAL A 239 -0.01 2.57 -11.57
C VAL A 239 0.76 3.43 -12.56
N SER A 240 1.54 4.40 -12.07
CA SER A 240 2.41 5.18 -12.94
C SER A 240 3.60 4.36 -13.48
N PRO A 241 4.05 4.59 -14.74
CA PRO A 241 5.22 3.91 -15.30
C PRO A 241 6.50 4.09 -14.48
N ASN A 242 6.68 5.27 -13.88
CA ASN A 242 7.85 5.56 -13.05
C ASN A 242 7.85 4.73 -11.76
N HIS A 243 6.72 4.63 -11.10
CA HIS A 243 6.55 3.81 -9.90
C HIS A 243 6.79 2.33 -10.21
N LEU A 244 6.14 1.81 -11.25
CA LEU A 244 6.32 0.43 -11.67
C LEU A 244 7.78 0.10 -12.01
N SER A 245 8.45 0.99 -12.75
CA SER A 245 9.87 0.84 -13.10
C SER A 245 10.76 0.80 -11.86
N ALA A 246 10.52 1.68 -10.89
CA ALA A 246 11.26 1.72 -9.64
C ALA A 246 11.01 0.45 -8.80
N CYS A 247 9.74 0.02 -8.72
CA CYS A 247 9.35 -1.20 -8.01
C CYS A 247 10.05 -2.43 -8.58
N ILE A 248 9.96 -2.66 -9.91
CA ILE A 248 10.60 -3.79 -10.58
C ILE A 248 12.13 -3.75 -10.37
N LYS A 249 12.76 -2.59 -10.54
CA LYS A 249 14.21 -2.46 -10.36
C LYS A 249 14.66 -2.70 -8.91
N LYS A 250 13.86 -2.29 -7.92
CA LYS A 250 14.14 -2.52 -6.49
C LYS A 250 14.01 -4.01 -6.13
N SER A 251 12.99 -4.71 -6.65
CA SER A 251 12.73 -6.12 -6.35
C SER A 251 13.68 -7.06 -7.12
N GLU A 252 13.81 -6.87 -8.43
CA GLU A 252 14.51 -7.81 -9.31
C GLU A 252 15.98 -7.42 -9.57
N GLY A 253 16.38 -6.20 -9.20
CA GLY A 253 17.70 -5.66 -9.57
C GLY A 253 17.83 -5.31 -11.05
N GLU A 254 16.83 -5.64 -11.88
CA GLU A 254 16.80 -5.47 -13.33
C GLU A 254 15.68 -4.52 -13.78
N THR A 255 15.81 -3.95 -14.97
CA THR A 255 14.74 -3.15 -15.56
C THR A 255 13.69 -4.03 -16.24
N PHE A 256 12.44 -3.51 -16.35
CA PHE A 256 11.36 -4.16 -17.13
C PHE A 256 11.83 -4.63 -18.51
N ILE A 257 12.55 -3.79 -19.25
CA ILE A 257 13.04 -4.13 -20.60
C ILE A 257 14.00 -5.32 -20.57
N ASN A 258 14.90 -5.38 -19.58
CA ASN A 258 15.85 -6.48 -19.46
C ASN A 258 15.13 -7.80 -19.17
N ILE A 259 14.14 -7.77 -18.27
CA ILE A 259 13.32 -8.95 -17.95
C ILE A 259 12.54 -9.41 -19.19
N LEU A 260 11.87 -8.50 -19.90
CA LEU A 260 11.11 -8.82 -21.10
C LEU A 260 11.99 -9.41 -22.20
N VAL A 261 13.14 -8.76 -22.47
CA VAL A 261 14.08 -9.26 -23.51
C VAL A 261 14.64 -10.64 -23.12
N ARG A 262 15.01 -10.84 -21.87
CA ARG A 262 15.50 -12.13 -21.38
C ARG A 262 14.46 -13.23 -21.62
N ARG A 263 13.20 -13.04 -21.23
CA ARG A 263 12.13 -14.02 -21.44
C ARG A 263 11.87 -14.34 -22.91
N ARG A 264 11.85 -13.32 -23.77
CA ARG A 264 11.71 -13.48 -25.22
C ARG A 264 12.88 -14.27 -25.82
N MET A 265 14.10 -14.03 -25.36
CA MET A 265 15.30 -14.70 -25.88
C MET A 265 15.41 -16.15 -25.39
N GLU A 266 15.04 -16.47 -24.15
CA GLU A 266 14.95 -17.84 -23.62
C GLU A 266 13.96 -18.68 -24.45
N THR A 267 12.79 -18.13 -24.74
CA THR A 267 11.79 -18.77 -25.60
C THR A 267 12.30 -18.95 -27.03
N ALA A 268 12.94 -17.93 -27.58
CA ALA A 268 13.55 -18.02 -28.93
C ALA A 268 14.61 -19.10 -29.00
N GLN A 269 15.46 -19.20 -27.98
CA GLN A 269 16.49 -20.26 -27.90
C GLN A 269 15.85 -21.65 -27.86
N THR A 270 14.80 -21.82 -27.05
CA THR A 270 14.05 -23.09 -27.01
C THR A 270 13.45 -23.43 -28.36
N LEU A 271 12.77 -22.49 -29.03
CA LEU A 271 12.18 -22.72 -30.35
C LEU A 271 13.23 -23.05 -31.42
N LEU A 272 14.39 -22.39 -31.40
CA LEU A 272 15.50 -22.66 -32.31
C LEU A 272 16.07 -24.07 -32.13
N LEU A 273 16.12 -24.56 -30.88
CA LEU A 273 16.67 -25.87 -30.55
C LEU A 273 15.65 -27.01 -30.71
N THR A 274 14.35 -26.74 -30.57
CA THR A 274 13.31 -27.80 -30.54
C THR A 274 12.45 -27.88 -31.81
N THR A 275 12.44 -26.82 -32.65
CA THR A 275 11.57 -26.74 -33.82
C THR A 275 12.33 -26.41 -35.10
N ASP A 276 11.70 -26.65 -36.25
CA ASP A 276 12.23 -26.30 -37.58
C ASP A 276 11.56 -25.04 -38.15
N LEU A 277 10.90 -24.23 -37.30
CA LEU A 277 10.24 -22.97 -37.67
C LEU A 277 11.24 -22.00 -38.31
N GLN A 278 10.81 -21.23 -39.31
CA GLN A 278 11.65 -20.19 -39.90
C GLN A 278 12.01 -19.15 -38.85
N ILE A 279 13.19 -18.52 -38.97
CA ILE A 279 13.65 -17.51 -38.00
C ILE A 279 12.70 -16.34 -37.92
N GLN A 280 12.09 -15.94 -39.02
CA GLN A 280 11.05 -14.91 -39.07
C GLN A 280 9.82 -15.29 -38.23
N GLU A 281 9.39 -16.55 -38.33
CA GLU A 281 8.26 -17.02 -37.53
C GLU A 281 8.59 -17.10 -36.03
N ILE A 282 9.82 -17.49 -35.67
CA ILE A 282 10.29 -17.46 -34.28
C ILE A 282 10.33 -16.03 -33.76
N ALA A 283 10.85 -15.07 -34.54
CA ALA A 283 10.88 -13.68 -34.18
C ALA A 283 9.46 -13.16 -33.83
N ARG A 284 8.49 -13.46 -34.71
CA ARG A 284 7.09 -13.06 -34.50
C ARG A 284 6.48 -13.69 -33.25
N ARG A 285 6.70 -14.99 -33.02
CA ARG A 285 6.22 -15.69 -31.81
C ARG A 285 6.85 -15.19 -30.52
N CYS A 286 8.02 -14.57 -30.61
CA CYS A 286 8.68 -13.94 -29.46
C CYS A 286 8.40 -12.44 -29.34
N GLY A 287 7.36 -11.92 -30.03
CA GLY A 287 6.94 -10.52 -29.91
C GLY A 287 7.84 -9.53 -30.66
N TYR A 288 8.46 -9.95 -31.77
CA TYR A 288 9.27 -9.07 -32.63
C TYR A 288 8.68 -9.00 -34.04
N THR A 289 8.34 -7.81 -34.47
CA THR A 289 7.87 -7.55 -35.84
C THR A 289 9.01 -7.60 -36.85
N ASP A 290 10.19 -7.13 -36.45
CA ASP A 290 11.38 -7.08 -37.31
C ASP A 290 12.36 -8.21 -37.01
N GLN A 291 12.61 -9.08 -38.02
CA GLN A 291 13.53 -10.22 -37.91
C GLN A 291 15.00 -9.78 -37.74
N HIS A 292 15.41 -8.63 -38.31
CA HIS A 292 16.78 -8.18 -38.20
C HIS A 292 17.05 -7.66 -36.79
N TYR A 293 16.12 -6.91 -36.25
CA TYR A 293 16.19 -6.44 -34.85
C TYR A 293 16.16 -7.62 -33.86
N PHE A 294 15.28 -8.58 -34.08
CA PHE A 294 15.28 -9.84 -33.31
C PHE A 294 16.65 -10.52 -33.35
N SER A 295 17.24 -10.71 -34.55
CA SER A 295 18.54 -11.39 -34.71
C SER A 295 19.66 -10.62 -34.00
N TYR A 296 19.62 -9.30 -34.02
CA TYR A 296 20.54 -8.44 -33.26
C TYR A 296 20.39 -8.66 -31.75
N CYS A 297 19.17 -8.58 -31.20
CA CYS A 297 18.88 -8.80 -29.79
C CYS A 297 19.31 -10.22 -29.33
N PHE A 298 19.00 -11.22 -30.16
CA PHE A 298 19.36 -12.60 -29.87
C PHE A 298 20.89 -12.80 -29.80
N LYS A 299 21.61 -12.24 -30.78
CA LYS A 299 23.08 -12.30 -30.79
C LYS A 299 23.68 -11.58 -29.57
N LYS A 300 23.12 -10.45 -29.18
CA LYS A 300 23.56 -9.71 -27.99
C LYS A 300 23.32 -10.50 -26.70
N TYR A 301 22.22 -11.25 -26.62
CA TYR A 301 21.86 -12.06 -25.47
C TYR A 301 22.66 -13.38 -25.39
N SER A 302 22.71 -14.14 -26.47
CA SER A 302 23.26 -15.51 -26.51
C SER A 302 24.73 -15.58 -26.99
N GLY A 303 25.31 -14.47 -27.46
CA GLY A 303 26.65 -14.44 -28.07
C GLY A 303 26.71 -14.97 -29.52
N THR A 304 25.67 -15.66 -30.00
CA THR A 304 25.63 -16.28 -31.32
C THR A 304 24.38 -15.86 -32.10
N SER A 305 24.44 -15.93 -33.46
CA SER A 305 23.24 -15.63 -34.24
C SER A 305 22.24 -16.79 -34.22
N PRO A 306 20.91 -16.50 -34.41
CA PRO A 306 19.89 -17.53 -34.50
C PRO A 306 20.22 -18.61 -35.54
N VAL A 307 20.77 -18.22 -36.70
CA VAL A 307 21.19 -19.14 -37.78
C VAL A 307 22.35 -20.00 -37.33
N ALA A 308 23.34 -19.44 -36.63
CA ALA A 308 24.50 -20.20 -36.15
C ALA A 308 24.08 -21.23 -35.09
N LEU A 309 23.20 -20.85 -34.14
CA LEU A 309 22.68 -21.79 -33.15
C LEU A 309 21.92 -22.96 -33.79
N ARG A 310 21.11 -22.68 -34.81
CA ARG A 310 20.39 -23.75 -35.55
C ARG A 310 21.32 -24.68 -36.29
N ARG A 311 22.39 -24.19 -36.90
CA ARG A 311 23.40 -25.02 -37.57
C ARG A 311 24.14 -25.91 -36.58
N ALA A 312 24.50 -25.38 -35.41
CA ALA A 312 25.15 -26.16 -34.35
C ALA A 312 24.25 -27.31 -33.85
N ARG A 313 22.92 -27.05 -33.71
CA ARG A 313 21.94 -28.11 -33.42
C ARG A 313 21.96 -29.22 -34.51
N ALA A 314 21.92 -28.83 -35.80
CA ALA A 314 21.90 -29.77 -36.90
C ALA A 314 23.19 -30.58 -36.98
N ALA A 315 24.33 -30.03 -36.56
CA ALA A 315 25.61 -30.70 -36.45
C ALA A 315 25.76 -31.58 -35.20
N GLY A 316 24.76 -31.62 -34.29
CA GLY A 316 24.83 -32.38 -33.03
C GLY A 316 25.69 -31.73 -31.94
N GLU A 317 26.15 -30.51 -32.13
CA GLU A 317 27.04 -29.78 -31.23
C GLU A 317 26.31 -28.97 -30.16
N ALA A 318 25.01 -28.69 -30.37
CA ALA A 318 24.16 -27.95 -29.43
C ALA A 318 23.24 -28.91 -28.66
N ARG A 319 23.43 -29.00 -27.35
CA ARG A 319 22.47 -29.65 -26.43
C ARG A 319 21.48 -28.59 -25.90
N PRO A 320 20.19 -29.00 -25.68
CA PRO A 320 19.19 -28.14 -25.08
C PRO A 320 19.51 -27.73 -23.65
#